data_2a64c5fc8f6eed8ee398914626703e73
#
_entry.id   2a64c5fc8f6eed8ee398914626703e73
#
_cell.length_a   1.000
_cell.length_b   1.000
_cell.length_c   1.000
_cell.angle_alpha   90.00
_cell.angle_beta   90.00
_cell.angle_gamma   90.00
#
_symmetry.space_group_name_H-M   'P 1'
#
loop_
_entity.id
_entity.type
_entity.pdbx_description
1 polymer ?
#
loop_
_entity_poly.entity_id
_entity_poly.type
_entity_poly.pdbx_seq_one_letter_code
_entity_poly.pdbx_strand_id
1 'polypeptide(L)'
;MSRILNDNQLDTFRRDGLLILPGFYAPAQTEPIQRAIYDSIWLIFRKYRLDIERAPFSPERFDDGYQALIRAKRQYGGEVYDAVKQIPAFVRLLADPRHEQLFAEVRPGAQPAIAGAGYGIRIDNPNEEKFRANWHQEYPAQLRSLDGLVFWSPLVEVTPELGPVVFCPGSHREGPLPVLSADPTNAGKQGAYALMLKDEATYLSRYPQVAPLTQPGDLVLVDFLVLHASGFNTSSRSRWSMQFRYFNFCEPTGRSHGWKGSHASGVDFRTIHPELCAEH
;
A
#
# COMPACT_ATOMS: atom_id res chain seq x y z
N MET A 1 -25.09 12.60 5.62
CA MET A 1 -24.75 11.18 5.87
C MET A 1 -24.35 11.02 7.33
N SER A 2 -24.63 9.90 7.98
CA SER A 2 -24.12 9.63 9.33
C SER A 2 -22.59 9.49 9.26
N ARG A 3 -21.89 9.96 10.31
CA ARG A 3 -20.43 9.79 10.42
C ARG A 3 -20.05 8.30 10.47
N ILE A 4 -18.95 7.96 9.80
CA ILE A 4 -18.34 6.61 9.87
C ILE A 4 -17.51 6.49 11.15
N LEU A 5 -16.72 7.53 11.47
CA LEU A 5 -15.84 7.52 12.63
C LEU A 5 -16.50 8.18 13.85
N ASN A 6 -16.32 7.56 15.01
CA ASN A 6 -16.64 8.20 16.28
C ASN A 6 -15.50 9.14 16.72
N ASP A 7 -15.75 9.94 17.76
CA ASP A 7 -14.77 10.95 18.21
C ASP A 7 -13.46 10.33 18.69
N ASN A 8 -13.52 9.18 19.39
CA ASN A 8 -12.31 8.48 19.83
C ASN A 8 -11.46 7.96 18.66
N GLN A 9 -12.09 7.49 17.58
CA GLN A 9 -11.40 7.07 16.36
C GLN A 9 -10.73 8.26 15.65
N LEU A 10 -11.41 9.41 15.59
CA LEU A 10 -10.83 10.63 15.04
C LEU A 10 -9.64 11.12 15.87
N ASP A 11 -9.75 11.10 17.19
CA ASP A 11 -8.66 11.50 18.07
C ASP A 11 -7.48 10.54 17.99
N THR A 12 -7.76 9.24 17.86
CA THR A 12 -6.72 8.23 17.59
C THR A 12 -6.00 8.52 16.28
N PHE A 13 -6.75 8.75 15.19
CA PHE A 13 -6.12 9.06 13.90
C PHE A 13 -5.31 10.36 13.94
N ARG A 14 -5.81 11.41 14.59
CA ARG A 14 -5.07 12.68 14.75
C ARG A 14 -3.78 12.51 15.55
N ARG A 15 -3.80 11.68 16.58
CA ARG A 15 -2.64 11.40 17.43
C ARG A 15 -1.62 10.53 16.73
N ASP A 16 -2.06 9.47 16.06
CA ASP A 16 -1.20 8.37 15.59
C ASP A 16 -0.94 8.42 14.08
N GLY A 17 -1.79 9.11 13.29
CA GLY A 17 -1.78 9.06 11.83
C GLY A 17 -2.15 7.67 11.29
N LEU A 18 -2.64 6.80 12.16
CA LEU A 18 -2.96 5.40 11.89
C LEU A 18 -4.26 5.04 12.57
N LEU A 19 -5.17 4.36 11.84
CA LEU A 19 -6.42 3.85 12.39
C LEU A 19 -6.76 2.51 11.75
N ILE A 20 -7.16 1.54 12.58
CA ILE A 20 -7.64 0.24 12.10
C ILE A 20 -9.16 0.21 12.30
N LEU A 21 -9.88 -0.12 11.23
CA LEU A 21 -11.32 -0.30 11.21
C LEU A 21 -11.63 -1.77 10.90
N PRO A 22 -11.86 -2.59 11.93
CA PRO A 22 -12.17 -4.00 11.73
C PRO A 22 -13.46 -4.21 10.95
N GLY A 23 -13.45 -5.15 10.00
CA GLY A 23 -14.64 -5.52 9.23
C GLY A 23 -15.24 -4.40 8.38
N PHE A 24 -14.45 -3.41 7.98
CA PHE A 24 -14.92 -2.27 7.18
C PHE A 24 -15.49 -2.69 5.83
N TYR A 25 -14.86 -3.67 5.17
CA TYR A 25 -15.37 -4.26 3.94
C TYR A 25 -16.10 -5.57 4.21
N ALA A 26 -17.32 -5.67 3.75
CA ALA A 26 -18.07 -6.91 3.82
C ALA A 26 -17.48 -7.97 2.85
N PRO A 27 -17.64 -9.28 3.12
CA PRO A 27 -17.22 -10.34 2.19
C PRO A 27 -17.72 -10.15 0.77
N ALA A 28 -18.96 -9.70 0.57
CA ALA A 28 -19.54 -9.41 -0.74
C ALA A 28 -18.75 -8.35 -1.56
N GLN A 29 -17.89 -7.56 -0.93
CA GLN A 29 -17.02 -6.57 -1.59
C GLN A 29 -15.64 -7.16 -1.90
N THR A 30 -15.11 -8.05 -1.07
CA THR A 30 -13.76 -8.63 -1.21
C THR A 30 -13.75 -9.94 -2.00
N GLU A 31 -14.73 -10.81 -1.83
CA GLU A 31 -14.81 -12.10 -2.54
C GLU A 31 -14.80 -11.99 -4.07
N PRO A 32 -15.50 -11.04 -4.72
CA PRO A 32 -15.38 -10.87 -6.16
C PRO A 32 -13.97 -10.54 -6.64
N ILE A 33 -13.18 -9.85 -5.81
CA ILE A 33 -11.77 -9.54 -6.10
C ILE A 33 -10.94 -10.82 -5.97
N GLN A 34 -11.10 -11.56 -4.87
CA GLN A 34 -10.44 -12.84 -4.63
C GLN A 34 -10.76 -13.86 -5.74
N ARG A 35 -12.01 -13.94 -6.17
CA ARG A 35 -12.43 -14.79 -7.30
C ARG A 35 -11.70 -14.41 -8.59
N ALA A 36 -11.65 -13.13 -8.92
CA ALA A 36 -10.99 -12.67 -10.12
C ALA A 36 -9.45 -12.88 -10.07
N ILE A 37 -8.83 -12.80 -8.90
CA ILE A 37 -7.41 -13.18 -8.71
C ILE A 37 -7.24 -14.68 -8.99
N TYR A 38 -8.10 -15.53 -8.41
CA TYR A 38 -8.07 -16.97 -8.64
C TYR A 38 -8.18 -17.29 -10.13
N ASP A 39 -9.11 -16.66 -10.84
CA ASP A 39 -9.30 -16.85 -12.27
C ASP A 39 -8.10 -16.32 -13.08
N SER A 40 -7.50 -15.19 -12.68
CA SER A 40 -6.30 -14.63 -13.33
C SER A 40 -5.11 -15.58 -13.24
N ILE A 41 -4.89 -16.22 -12.10
CA ILE A 41 -3.84 -17.24 -11.92
C ILE A 41 -4.08 -18.42 -12.90
N TRP A 42 -5.35 -18.85 -13.05
CA TRP A 42 -5.70 -19.92 -13.99
C TRP A 42 -5.44 -19.54 -15.45
N LEU A 43 -5.69 -18.28 -15.83
CA LEU A 43 -5.38 -17.80 -17.18
C LEU A 43 -3.89 -17.90 -17.51
N ILE A 44 -3.01 -17.64 -16.55
CA ILE A 44 -1.57 -17.77 -16.73
C ILE A 44 -1.16 -19.25 -16.86
N PHE A 45 -1.75 -20.16 -16.07
CA PHE A 45 -1.54 -21.60 -16.25
C PHE A 45 -1.87 -22.05 -17.66
N ARG A 46 -3.04 -21.67 -18.17
CA ARG A 46 -3.46 -22.01 -19.54
C ARG A 46 -2.53 -21.41 -20.60
N LYS A 47 -2.14 -20.15 -20.42
CA LYS A 47 -1.23 -19.44 -21.35
C LYS A 47 0.09 -20.22 -21.53
N TYR A 48 0.64 -20.73 -20.45
CA TYR A 48 1.93 -21.42 -20.46
C TYR A 48 1.81 -22.96 -20.44
N ARG A 49 0.60 -23.49 -20.54
CA ARG A 49 0.31 -24.93 -20.54
C ARG A 49 0.92 -25.66 -19.35
N LEU A 50 0.79 -25.03 -18.17
CA LEU A 50 1.31 -25.61 -16.93
C LEU A 50 0.31 -26.63 -16.40
N ASP A 51 0.80 -27.81 -16.08
CA ASP A 51 0.03 -28.88 -15.42
C ASP A 51 0.15 -28.71 -13.90
N ILE A 52 -0.70 -27.88 -13.33
CA ILE A 52 -0.72 -27.58 -11.90
C ILE A 52 -2.14 -27.80 -11.39
N GLU A 53 -2.27 -28.76 -10.49
CA GLU A 53 -3.52 -29.01 -9.78
C GLU A 53 -3.86 -27.83 -8.86
N ARG A 54 -5.14 -27.49 -8.81
CA ARG A 54 -5.69 -26.46 -7.94
C ARG A 54 -6.97 -26.96 -7.28
N ALA A 55 -7.11 -26.62 -6.00
CA ALA A 55 -8.39 -26.82 -5.33
C ALA A 55 -9.46 -25.88 -5.93
N PRO A 56 -10.75 -26.23 -5.84
CA PRO A 56 -11.83 -25.31 -6.14
C PRO A 56 -11.68 -24.02 -5.36
N PHE A 57 -12.19 -22.94 -5.93
CA PHE A 57 -12.16 -21.62 -5.27
C PHE A 57 -12.82 -21.65 -3.91
N SER A 58 -12.13 -21.07 -2.93
CA SER A 58 -12.73 -20.52 -1.72
C SER A 58 -12.04 -19.20 -1.39
N PRO A 59 -12.70 -18.28 -0.64
CA PRO A 59 -12.08 -17.00 -0.26
C PRO A 59 -10.75 -17.16 0.49
N GLU A 60 -10.61 -18.19 1.31
CA GLU A 60 -9.40 -18.47 2.11
C GLU A 60 -8.25 -19.00 1.25
N ARG A 61 -8.56 -19.54 0.08
CA ARG A 61 -7.59 -20.18 -0.83
C ARG A 61 -7.63 -19.59 -2.25
N PHE A 62 -8.04 -18.34 -2.38
CA PHE A 62 -8.15 -17.68 -3.69
C PHE A 62 -6.83 -17.62 -4.47
N ASP A 63 -5.70 -17.67 -3.77
CA ASP A 63 -4.35 -17.65 -4.33
C ASP A 63 -3.76 -19.06 -4.57
N ASP A 64 -4.58 -20.11 -4.45
CA ASP A 64 -4.14 -21.49 -4.69
C ASP A 64 -3.51 -21.63 -6.07
N GLY A 65 -2.35 -22.29 -6.12
CA GLY A 65 -1.51 -22.42 -7.31
C GLY A 65 -0.54 -21.26 -7.57
N TYR A 66 -0.70 -20.08 -6.96
CA TYR A 66 0.19 -18.94 -7.23
C TYR A 66 1.65 -19.24 -6.88
N GLN A 67 1.93 -19.90 -5.75
CA GLN A 67 3.29 -20.29 -5.38
C GLN A 67 3.89 -21.34 -6.35
N ALA A 68 3.08 -22.24 -6.87
CA ALA A 68 3.53 -23.18 -7.90
C ALA A 68 3.87 -22.45 -9.22
N LEU A 69 3.08 -21.45 -9.57
CA LEU A 69 3.33 -20.58 -10.72
C LEU A 69 4.69 -19.86 -10.63
N ILE A 70 4.98 -19.25 -9.48
CA ILE A 70 6.25 -18.56 -9.24
C ILE A 70 7.43 -19.54 -9.28
N ARG A 71 7.29 -20.73 -8.69
CA ARG A 71 8.34 -21.77 -8.72
C ARG A 71 8.62 -22.24 -10.16
N ALA A 72 7.59 -22.35 -10.99
CA ALA A 72 7.79 -22.70 -12.40
C ALA A 72 8.59 -21.61 -13.13
N LYS A 73 8.23 -20.35 -12.94
CA LYS A 73 9.00 -19.20 -13.44
C LYS A 73 8.56 -17.92 -12.71
N ARG A 74 9.49 -17.24 -12.03
CA ARG A 74 9.18 -16.01 -11.25
C ARG A 74 8.43 -14.94 -12.05
N GLN A 75 8.75 -14.80 -13.33
CA GLN A 75 8.12 -13.83 -14.24
C GLN A 75 6.60 -14.04 -14.36
N TYR A 76 6.09 -15.26 -14.26
CA TYR A 76 4.65 -15.53 -14.34
C TYR A 76 3.87 -14.87 -13.20
N GLY A 77 4.48 -14.80 -12.01
CA GLY A 77 3.92 -14.03 -10.90
C GLY A 77 3.86 -12.53 -11.17
N GLY A 78 4.80 -11.99 -11.94
CA GLY A 78 4.77 -10.60 -12.41
C GLY A 78 3.58 -10.32 -13.33
N GLU A 79 3.25 -11.26 -14.22
CA GLU A 79 2.08 -11.12 -15.10
C GLU A 79 0.76 -11.12 -14.28
N VAL A 80 0.67 -11.94 -13.23
CA VAL A 80 -0.48 -11.89 -12.31
C VAL A 80 -0.53 -10.52 -11.62
N TYR A 81 0.60 -10.03 -11.08
CA TYR A 81 0.70 -8.72 -10.42
C TYR A 81 0.23 -7.57 -11.32
N ASP A 82 0.57 -7.61 -12.62
CA ASP A 82 0.13 -6.60 -13.59
C ASP A 82 -1.34 -6.72 -13.95
N ALA A 83 -1.87 -7.93 -13.98
CA ALA A 83 -3.27 -8.18 -14.35
C ALA A 83 -4.25 -7.78 -13.23
N VAL A 84 -3.95 -8.12 -11.97
CA VAL A 84 -4.93 -8.02 -10.87
C VAL A 84 -5.34 -6.59 -10.51
N LYS A 85 -4.50 -5.59 -10.77
CA LYS A 85 -4.85 -4.18 -10.57
C LYS A 85 -5.93 -3.66 -11.55
N GLN A 86 -6.24 -4.44 -12.60
CA GLN A 86 -7.26 -4.13 -13.61
C GLN A 86 -8.60 -4.82 -13.33
N ILE A 87 -8.73 -5.58 -12.25
CA ILE A 87 -9.96 -6.30 -11.87
C ILE A 87 -11.11 -5.29 -11.65
N PRO A 88 -12.25 -5.40 -12.37
CA PRO A 88 -13.34 -4.44 -12.23
C PRO A 88 -13.90 -4.34 -10.80
N ALA A 89 -13.95 -5.45 -10.05
CA ALA A 89 -14.39 -5.43 -8.65
C ALA A 89 -13.43 -4.63 -7.76
N PHE A 90 -12.13 -4.73 -7.99
CA PHE A 90 -11.11 -3.95 -7.30
C PHE A 90 -11.22 -2.45 -7.65
N VAL A 91 -11.42 -2.12 -8.93
CA VAL A 91 -11.59 -0.73 -9.38
C VAL A 91 -12.87 -0.10 -8.83
N ARG A 92 -13.96 -0.88 -8.72
CA ARG A 92 -15.18 -0.40 -8.04
C ARG A 92 -14.96 -0.13 -6.55
N LEU A 93 -14.21 -1.00 -5.88
CA LEU A 93 -13.89 -0.81 -4.46
C LEU A 93 -12.94 0.38 -4.24
N LEU A 94 -12.01 0.64 -5.16
CA LEU A 94 -11.17 1.85 -5.14
C LEU A 94 -12.01 3.12 -5.04
N ALA A 95 -13.14 3.19 -5.74
CA ALA A 95 -14.05 4.35 -5.78
C ALA A 95 -15.25 4.18 -4.83
N ASP A 96 -15.13 3.43 -3.75
CA ASP A 96 -16.18 3.32 -2.73
C ASP A 96 -16.43 4.70 -2.08
N PRO A 97 -17.67 5.21 -2.09
CA PRO A 97 -17.98 6.53 -1.53
C PRO A 97 -17.61 6.69 -0.05
N ARG A 98 -17.51 5.59 0.69
CA ARG A 98 -17.05 5.62 2.08
C ARG A 98 -15.61 6.08 2.23
N HIS A 99 -14.76 5.89 1.21
CA HIS A 99 -13.38 6.40 1.23
C HIS A 99 -13.35 7.92 1.18
N GLU A 100 -14.18 8.53 0.33
CA GLU A 100 -14.33 10.01 0.27
C GLU A 100 -14.86 10.54 1.59
N GLN A 101 -15.86 9.86 2.16
CA GLN A 101 -16.42 10.24 3.45
C GLN A 101 -15.38 10.13 4.57
N LEU A 102 -14.65 9.03 4.68
CA LEU A 102 -13.56 8.87 5.65
C LEU A 102 -12.50 9.95 5.47
N PHE A 103 -12.13 10.26 4.22
CA PHE A 103 -11.17 11.32 3.93
C PHE A 103 -11.67 12.66 4.47
N ALA A 104 -12.91 13.01 4.19
CA ALA A 104 -13.52 14.28 4.65
C ALA A 104 -13.66 14.34 6.19
N GLU A 105 -13.92 13.22 6.86
CA GLU A 105 -14.01 13.15 8.32
C GLU A 105 -12.67 13.38 9.00
N VAL A 106 -11.56 12.82 8.47
CA VAL A 106 -10.23 13.02 9.04
C VAL A 106 -9.53 14.28 8.52
N ARG A 107 -9.99 14.85 7.40
CA ARG A 107 -9.48 16.08 6.76
C ARG A 107 -10.61 17.05 6.46
N PRO A 108 -11.20 17.70 7.47
CA PRO A 108 -12.31 18.65 7.25
C PRO A 108 -11.93 19.76 6.29
N GLY A 109 -12.78 20.01 5.28
CA GLY A 109 -12.54 21.03 4.25
C GLY A 109 -11.64 20.59 3.08
N ALA A 110 -11.09 19.37 3.12
CA ALA A 110 -10.35 18.82 1.99
C ALA A 110 -11.29 18.42 0.83
N GLN A 111 -10.76 18.45 -0.37
CA GLN A 111 -11.39 17.90 -1.57
C GLN A 111 -10.68 16.60 -1.96
N PRO A 112 -11.26 15.42 -1.64
CA PRO A 112 -10.61 14.13 -1.88
C PRO A 112 -10.49 13.83 -3.38
N ALA A 113 -9.37 13.24 -3.75
CA ALA A 113 -9.10 12.76 -5.10
C ALA A 113 -8.34 11.43 -5.06
N ILE A 114 -8.58 10.57 -6.03
CA ILE A 114 -7.89 9.30 -6.19
C ILE A 114 -6.54 9.53 -6.87
N ALA A 115 -5.47 8.99 -6.30
CA ALA A 115 -4.15 9.05 -6.91
C ALA A 115 -4.09 8.08 -8.11
N GLY A 116 -4.22 8.62 -9.32
CA GLY A 116 -4.07 7.85 -10.55
C GLY A 116 -2.72 7.13 -10.58
N ALA A 117 -2.70 5.83 -10.91
CA ALA A 117 -1.54 4.91 -10.81
C ALA A 117 -0.98 4.74 -9.37
N GLY A 118 -1.61 5.33 -8.35
CA GLY A 118 -1.25 5.16 -6.94
C GLY A 118 -2.05 4.07 -6.22
N TYR A 119 -2.65 3.14 -6.94
CA TYR A 119 -3.43 2.04 -6.38
C TYR A 119 -2.99 0.70 -6.97
N GLY A 120 -3.23 -0.37 -6.26
CA GLY A 120 -2.88 -1.70 -6.73
C GLY A 120 -3.18 -2.80 -5.71
N ILE A 121 -3.01 -4.02 -6.16
CA ILE A 121 -2.96 -5.20 -5.31
C ILE A 121 -1.49 -5.58 -5.17
N ARG A 122 -0.95 -5.43 -3.98
CA ARG A 122 0.42 -5.78 -3.65
C ARG A 122 0.52 -7.25 -3.30
N ILE A 123 1.59 -7.89 -3.75
CA ILE A 123 1.89 -9.30 -3.50
C ILE A 123 3.31 -9.38 -2.93
N ASP A 124 3.43 -9.63 -1.62
CA ASP A 124 4.70 -9.84 -0.95
C ASP A 124 4.95 -11.34 -0.82
N ASN A 125 5.88 -11.83 -1.65
CA ASN A 125 6.17 -13.27 -1.74
C ASN A 125 7.10 -13.74 -0.61
N PRO A 126 7.07 -15.04 -0.28
CA PRO A 126 8.00 -15.63 0.66
C PRO A 126 9.47 -15.37 0.30
N ASN A 127 10.25 -14.93 1.28
CA ASN A 127 11.71 -14.75 1.19
C ASN A 127 12.20 -13.83 0.05
N GLU A 128 11.36 -12.88 -0.43
CA GLU A 128 11.73 -11.93 -1.48
C GLU A 128 12.11 -10.56 -0.89
N GLU A 129 13.34 -10.41 -0.38
CA GLU A 129 13.87 -9.14 0.14
C GLU A 129 13.92 -8.04 -0.93
N LYS A 130 14.22 -8.39 -2.17
CA LYS A 130 14.37 -7.42 -3.27
C LYS A 130 13.16 -6.50 -3.46
N PHE A 131 11.96 -6.98 -3.18
CA PHE A 131 10.71 -6.25 -3.38
C PHE A 131 10.07 -5.77 -2.08
N ARG A 132 10.73 -6.02 -0.94
CA ARG A 132 10.28 -5.52 0.35
C ARG A 132 10.40 -3.99 0.39
N ALA A 133 9.35 -3.32 0.84
CA ALA A 133 9.41 -1.88 1.06
C ALA A 133 10.19 -1.59 2.34
N ASN A 134 11.27 -0.80 2.21
CA ASN A 134 12.05 -0.28 3.33
C ASN A 134 11.21 0.74 4.12
N TRP A 135 11.72 1.23 5.23
CA TRP A 135 11.11 2.33 5.96
C TRP A 135 10.99 3.57 5.08
N HIS A 136 9.80 4.11 5.00
CA HIS A 136 9.47 5.24 4.15
C HIS A 136 8.21 5.96 4.62
N GLN A 137 8.01 7.15 4.15
CA GLN A 137 6.74 7.86 4.10
C GLN A 137 6.13 7.68 2.71
N GLU A 138 4.82 7.64 2.61
CA GLU A 138 4.15 7.48 1.32
C GLU A 138 4.30 8.71 0.43
N TYR A 139 4.36 9.91 1.01
CA TYR A 139 4.37 11.17 0.28
C TYR A 139 5.49 11.28 -0.76
N PRO A 140 6.77 10.95 -0.49
CA PRO A 140 7.82 11.07 -1.50
C PRO A 140 7.56 10.26 -2.78
N ALA A 141 6.83 9.15 -2.64
CA ALA A 141 6.44 8.32 -3.77
C ALA A 141 5.19 8.83 -4.49
N GLN A 142 4.34 9.63 -3.86
CA GLN A 142 3.07 10.10 -4.41
C GLN A 142 3.10 11.54 -4.92
N LEU A 143 3.73 12.47 -4.20
CA LEU A 143 3.93 13.88 -4.54
C LEU A 143 2.67 14.72 -4.82
N ARG A 144 1.49 14.14 -4.83
CA ARG A 144 0.25 14.84 -5.20
C ARG A 144 -0.26 15.78 -4.12
N SER A 145 0.04 15.48 -2.87
CA SER A 145 -0.37 16.25 -1.70
C SER A 145 0.35 15.74 -0.47
N LEU A 146 0.80 16.63 0.39
CA LEU A 146 1.25 16.29 1.76
C LEU A 146 0.10 15.70 2.58
N ASP A 147 -1.13 16.10 2.25
CA ASP A 147 -2.35 15.74 2.94
C ASP A 147 -3.05 14.54 2.25
N GLY A 148 -2.36 13.43 2.19
CA GLY A 148 -2.85 12.21 1.58
C GLY A 148 -3.08 11.07 2.57
N LEU A 149 -3.85 10.07 2.15
CA LEU A 149 -4.19 8.88 2.93
C LEU A 149 -3.98 7.61 2.10
N VAL A 150 -3.41 6.60 2.74
CA VAL A 150 -3.43 5.22 2.25
C VAL A 150 -4.59 4.48 2.91
N PHE A 151 -5.40 3.83 2.09
CA PHE A 151 -6.41 2.85 2.49
C PHE A 151 -5.82 1.48 2.18
N TRP A 152 -5.33 0.79 3.20
CA TRP A 152 -4.71 -0.52 3.06
C TRP A 152 -5.62 -1.60 3.62
N SER A 153 -5.80 -2.71 2.92
CA SER A 153 -6.64 -3.83 3.36
C SER A 153 -6.06 -5.15 2.91
N PRO A 154 -5.91 -6.14 3.80
CA PRO A 154 -5.43 -7.47 3.42
C PRO A 154 -6.52 -8.27 2.71
N LEU A 155 -6.11 -9.15 1.79
CA LEU A 155 -6.95 -10.17 1.18
C LEU A 155 -6.72 -11.55 1.79
N VAL A 156 -5.75 -11.68 2.68
CA VAL A 156 -5.42 -12.89 3.46
C VAL A 156 -5.37 -12.51 4.94
N GLU A 157 -5.58 -13.47 5.83
CA GLU A 157 -5.28 -13.27 7.25
C GLU A 157 -3.78 -13.02 7.41
N VAL A 158 -3.42 -11.93 8.06
CA VAL A 158 -2.03 -11.54 8.27
C VAL A 158 -1.53 -12.14 9.58
N THR A 159 -0.62 -13.09 9.47
CA THR A 159 0.08 -13.69 10.62
C THR A 159 1.48 -13.07 10.80
N PRO A 160 2.14 -13.27 11.94
CA PRO A 160 3.51 -12.79 12.14
C PRO A 160 4.49 -13.26 11.04
N GLU A 161 4.36 -14.51 10.58
CA GLU A 161 5.21 -15.10 9.56
C GLU A 161 4.99 -14.52 8.15
N LEU A 162 3.78 -14.01 7.89
CA LEU A 162 3.47 -13.30 6.63
C LEU A 162 4.13 -11.92 6.56
N GLY A 163 4.77 -11.47 7.62
CA GLY A 163 5.46 -10.19 7.68
C GLY A 163 4.49 -9.01 7.61
N PRO A 164 3.72 -8.72 8.67
CA PRO A 164 2.80 -7.59 8.71
C PRO A 164 3.51 -6.27 8.40
N VAL A 165 2.77 -5.29 7.90
CA VAL A 165 3.29 -3.93 7.77
C VAL A 165 3.56 -3.37 9.16
N VAL A 166 4.75 -2.80 9.36
CA VAL A 166 5.16 -2.16 10.60
C VAL A 166 4.99 -0.65 10.46
N PHE A 167 4.39 -0.02 11.45
CA PHE A 167 4.11 1.42 11.48
C PHE A 167 4.77 2.07 12.69
N CYS A 168 5.08 3.35 12.57
CA CYS A 168 5.49 4.23 13.68
C CYS A 168 4.37 5.25 13.98
N PRO A 169 3.38 4.92 14.83
CA PRO A 169 2.30 5.84 15.18
C PRO A 169 2.83 7.18 15.71
N GLY A 170 2.26 8.27 15.24
CA GLY A 170 2.64 9.62 15.62
C GLY A 170 3.79 10.24 14.81
N SER A 171 4.49 9.46 13.98
CA SER A 171 5.63 9.96 13.19
C SER A 171 5.24 10.95 12.08
N HIS A 172 3.97 10.96 11.66
CA HIS A 172 3.46 11.95 10.69
C HIS A 172 3.61 13.41 11.14
N ARG A 173 3.73 13.65 12.44
CA ARG A 173 3.92 15.00 13.00
C ARG A 173 5.31 15.61 12.74
N GLU A 174 6.27 14.81 12.31
CA GLU A 174 7.58 15.30 11.85
C GLU A 174 7.48 16.08 10.51
N GLY A 175 6.37 15.94 9.79
CA GLY A 175 6.27 16.41 8.41
C GLY A 175 7.01 15.50 7.42
N PRO A 176 7.28 15.98 6.19
CA PRO A 176 8.07 15.23 5.22
C PRO A 176 9.53 15.15 5.66
N LEU A 177 10.06 13.92 5.67
CA LEU A 177 11.41 13.63 6.15
C LEU A 177 12.43 13.62 5.00
N PRO A 178 13.71 13.96 5.31
CA PRO A 178 14.79 13.91 4.34
C PRO A 178 15.03 12.49 3.81
N VAL A 179 15.30 12.39 2.51
CA VAL A 179 15.60 11.13 1.84
C VAL A 179 16.94 11.15 1.14
N LEU A 180 17.56 9.99 1.02
CA LEU A 180 18.71 9.78 0.15
C LEU A 180 18.18 9.55 -1.29
N SER A 181 18.85 10.14 -2.25
CA SER A 181 18.42 10.09 -3.66
C SER A 181 18.69 8.77 -4.36
N ALA A 182 19.45 7.89 -3.73
CA ALA A 182 19.74 6.54 -4.20
C ALA A 182 19.93 5.61 -2.99
N ASP A 183 19.65 4.32 -3.19
CA ASP A 183 19.93 3.29 -2.20
C ASP A 183 21.43 2.95 -2.25
N PRO A 184 22.24 3.31 -1.23
CA PRO A 184 23.67 3.06 -1.24
C PRO A 184 24.02 1.56 -1.19
N THR A 185 23.07 0.73 -0.76
CA THR A 185 23.25 -0.72 -0.64
C THR A 185 22.75 -1.49 -1.86
N ASN A 186 21.96 -0.83 -2.74
CA ASN A 186 21.34 -1.48 -3.89
C ASN A 186 21.14 -0.50 -5.07
N ALA A 187 22.20 -0.27 -5.80
CA ALA A 187 22.20 0.60 -6.99
C ALA A 187 21.22 0.18 -8.12
N GLY A 188 20.65 -1.02 -8.05
CA GLY A 188 19.66 -1.51 -9.01
C GLY A 188 18.21 -1.14 -8.67
N LYS A 189 17.93 -0.55 -7.51
CA LYS A 189 16.61 -0.02 -7.18
C LYS A 189 16.38 1.30 -7.90
N GLN A 190 15.19 1.46 -8.47
CA GLN A 190 14.79 2.65 -9.21
C GLN A 190 13.42 3.15 -8.73
N GLY A 191 13.12 4.40 -9.03
CA GLY A 191 11.83 5.00 -8.72
C GLY A 191 11.63 5.18 -7.21
N ALA A 192 10.39 5.06 -6.75
CA ALA A 192 10.02 5.24 -5.34
C ALA A 192 10.74 4.27 -4.39
N TYR A 193 11.17 3.10 -4.87
CA TYR A 193 11.93 2.13 -4.07
C TYR A 193 13.39 2.52 -3.85
N ALA A 194 13.93 3.49 -4.59
CA ALA A 194 15.28 4.00 -4.42
C ALA A 194 15.36 5.12 -3.37
N LEU A 195 14.23 5.72 -3.02
CA LEU A 195 14.18 6.74 -1.98
C LEU A 195 14.29 6.07 -0.62
N MET A 196 15.38 6.32 0.07
CA MET A 196 15.62 5.81 1.42
C MET A 196 15.50 6.95 2.43
N LEU A 197 14.95 6.66 3.59
CA LEU A 197 14.92 7.62 4.69
C LEU A 197 16.36 7.93 5.14
N LYS A 198 16.74 9.21 5.14
CA LYS A 198 17.99 9.64 5.74
C LYS A 198 17.89 9.55 7.26
N ASP A 199 18.97 9.14 7.93
CA ASP A 199 19.02 9.00 9.38
C ASP A 199 17.91 8.11 9.97
N GLU A 200 17.53 7.06 9.24
CA GLU A 200 16.44 6.12 9.55
C GLU A 200 16.43 5.70 11.02
N ALA A 201 17.58 5.22 11.53
CA ALA A 201 17.68 4.74 12.91
C ALA A 201 17.31 5.82 13.94
N THR A 202 17.64 7.09 13.67
CA THR A 202 17.31 8.22 14.55
C THR A 202 15.80 8.41 14.60
N TYR A 203 15.11 8.41 13.47
CA TYR A 203 13.66 8.59 13.46
C TYR A 203 12.94 7.38 14.08
N LEU A 204 13.36 6.17 13.77
CA LEU A 204 12.75 4.94 14.30
C LEU A 204 12.90 4.82 15.82
N SER A 205 13.97 5.35 16.40
CA SER A 205 14.17 5.32 17.86
C SER A 205 13.19 6.21 18.64
N ARG A 206 12.52 7.16 17.98
CA ARG A 206 11.61 8.12 18.62
C ARG A 206 10.19 7.60 18.79
N TYR A 207 9.82 6.55 18.06
CA TYR A 207 8.44 6.09 17.95
C TYR A 207 8.31 4.60 18.28
N PRO A 208 7.20 4.19 18.92
CA PRO A 208 6.89 2.79 19.04
C PRO A 208 6.68 2.19 17.64
N GLN A 209 7.09 0.96 17.46
CA GLN A 209 6.84 0.20 16.23
C GLN A 209 5.71 -0.79 16.50
N VAL A 210 4.65 -0.71 15.70
CA VAL A 210 3.49 -1.59 15.81
C VAL A 210 3.26 -2.34 14.50
N ALA A 211 2.99 -3.63 14.61
CA ALA A 211 2.75 -4.52 13.47
C ALA A 211 1.38 -5.20 13.64
N PRO A 212 0.27 -4.53 13.27
CA PRO A 212 -1.05 -5.06 13.52
C PRO A 212 -1.33 -6.31 12.69
N LEU A 213 -1.88 -7.33 13.33
CA LEU A 213 -2.39 -8.53 12.68
C LEU A 213 -3.83 -8.22 12.23
N THR A 214 -4.05 -8.22 10.94
CA THR A 214 -5.32 -7.86 10.31
C THR A 214 -5.85 -9.02 9.47
N GLN A 215 -7.14 -9.00 9.19
CA GLN A 215 -7.82 -10.04 8.43
C GLN A 215 -8.58 -9.45 7.24
N PRO A 216 -8.98 -10.26 6.25
CA PRO A 216 -9.80 -9.80 5.13
C PRO A 216 -11.04 -9.05 5.61
N GLY A 217 -11.26 -7.88 5.03
CA GLY A 217 -12.33 -6.97 5.45
C GLY A 217 -11.89 -5.83 6.35
N ASP A 218 -10.77 -5.95 7.05
CA ASP A 218 -10.22 -4.84 7.83
C ASP A 218 -9.67 -3.74 6.91
N LEU A 219 -9.82 -2.49 7.34
CA LEU A 219 -9.19 -1.34 6.71
C LEU A 219 -8.18 -0.72 7.67
N VAL A 220 -6.96 -0.54 7.21
CA VAL A 220 -5.92 0.26 7.88
C VAL A 220 -5.83 1.59 7.14
N LEU A 221 -6.24 2.66 7.80
CA LEU A 221 -6.15 4.04 7.30
C LEU A 221 -4.84 4.64 7.79
N VAL A 222 -4.01 5.13 6.87
CA VAL A 222 -2.65 5.60 7.16
C VAL A 222 -2.44 6.98 6.54
N ASP A 223 -1.95 7.92 7.34
CA ASP A 223 -1.48 9.22 6.86
C ASP A 223 -0.23 9.04 5.97
N PHE A 224 -0.12 9.80 4.88
CA PHE A 224 1.03 9.75 3.95
C PHE A 224 2.38 10.01 4.61
N LEU A 225 2.38 10.65 5.76
CA LEU A 225 3.60 11.00 6.49
C LEU A 225 3.92 10.03 7.64
N VAL A 226 3.11 9.00 7.89
CA VAL A 226 3.45 7.94 8.85
C VAL A 226 4.58 7.09 8.29
N LEU A 227 5.66 6.96 9.08
CA LEU A 227 6.74 6.02 8.78
C LEU A 227 6.23 4.58 8.87
N HIS A 228 6.50 3.82 7.82
CA HIS A 228 6.13 2.41 7.77
C HIS A 228 7.05 1.60 6.86
N ALA A 229 7.05 0.29 7.06
CA ALA A 229 7.82 -0.67 6.26
C ALA A 229 7.05 -1.98 6.09
N SER A 230 7.33 -2.72 5.04
CA SER A 230 6.86 -4.11 4.94
C SER A 230 7.68 -5.01 5.86
N GLY A 231 7.02 -5.82 6.68
CA GLY A 231 7.66 -6.94 7.35
C GLY A 231 8.17 -7.97 6.35
N PHE A 232 9.13 -8.78 6.77
CA PHE A 232 9.70 -9.85 5.94
C PHE A 232 8.80 -11.10 6.00
N ASN A 233 8.37 -11.59 4.85
CA ASN A 233 7.53 -12.78 4.76
C ASN A 233 8.38 -14.06 4.82
N THR A 234 8.32 -14.77 5.93
CA THR A 234 8.99 -16.06 6.16
C THR A 234 8.07 -17.26 5.96
N SER A 235 6.80 -17.02 5.66
CA SER A 235 5.79 -18.07 5.47
C SER A 235 5.97 -18.80 4.13
N SER A 236 5.09 -19.75 3.86
CA SER A 236 5.01 -20.44 2.56
C SER A 236 3.98 -19.80 1.60
N ARG A 237 3.29 -18.74 2.02
CA ARG A 237 2.20 -18.07 1.28
C ARG A 237 2.53 -16.62 0.99
N SER A 238 2.07 -16.07 -0.11
CA SER A 238 2.15 -14.64 -0.38
C SER A 238 1.19 -13.85 0.50
N ARG A 239 1.63 -12.68 0.98
CA ARG A 239 0.75 -11.68 1.56
C ARG A 239 0.14 -10.84 0.45
N TRP A 240 -1.16 -10.90 0.31
CA TRP A 240 -1.93 -10.13 -0.66
C TRP A 240 -2.61 -8.97 0.05
N SER A 241 -2.47 -7.76 -0.49
CA SER A 241 -3.13 -6.58 0.06
C SER A 241 -3.57 -5.60 -1.01
N MET A 242 -4.73 -5.02 -0.82
CA MET A 242 -5.23 -3.90 -1.60
C MET A 242 -4.66 -2.60 -1.04
N GLN A 243 -4.30 -1.69 -1.92
CA GLN A 243 -3.81 -0.36 -1.54
C GLN A 243 -4.50 0.68 -2.41
N PHE A 244 -5.19 1.62 -1.77
CA PHE A 244 -5.79 2.77 -2.42
C PHE A 244 -5.14 4.02 -1.84
N ARG A 245 -4.92 5.04 -2.66
CA ARG A 245 -4.34 6.29 -2.22
C ARG A 245 -5.23 7.43 -2.64
N TYR A 246 -5.63 8.21 -1.64
CA TYR A 246 -6.39 9.44 -1.82
C TYR A 246 -5.53 10.62 -1.39
N PHE A 247 -5.76 11.76 -2.02
CA PHE A 247 -5.04 12.99 -1.73
C PHE A 247 -5.99 14.19 -1.75
N ASN A 248 -5.55 15.32 -1.23
CA ASN A 248 -6.33 16.55 -1.16
C ASN A 248 -6.01 17.48 -2.34
N PHE A 249 -6.97 17.72 -3.24
CA PHE A 249 -6.83 18.67 -4.34
C PHE A 249 -6.57 20.11 -3.88
N CYS A 250 -7.04 20.48 -2.68
CA CYS A 250 -6.90 21.86 -2.17
C CYS A 250 -5.51 22.11 -1.57
N GLU A 251 -4.70 21.08 -1.31
CA GLU A 251 -3.38 21.23 -0.70
C GLU A 251 -2.40 21.90 -1.68
N PRO A 252 -1.67 22.98 -1.25
CA PRO A 252 -0.90 23.83 -2.15
C PRO A 252 0.25 23.14 -2.89
N THR A 253 0.93 22.18 -2.25
CA THR A 253 2.11 21.52 -2.83
C THR A 253 1.75 20.80 -4.13
N GLY A 254 0.71 19.95 -4.11
CA GLY A 254 0.26 19.26 -5.31
C GLY A 254 -0.21 20.20 -6.42
N ARG A 255 -0.88 21.28 -6.05
CA ARG A 255 -1.33 22.33 -6.98
C ARG A 255 -0.17 22.98 -7.73
N SER A 256 0.97 23.22 -7.07
CA SER A 256 2.13 23.89 -7.66
C SER A 256 2.71 23.15 -8.87
N HIS A 257 2.54 21.83 -8.95
CA HIS A 257 3.03 21.00 -10.05
C HIS A 257 1.92 20.23 -10.80
N GLY A 258 0.65 20.67 -10.64
CA GLY A 258 -0.49 20.11 -11.37
C GLY A 258 -0.89 18.70 -10.92
N TRP A 259 -0.74 18.39 -9.62
CA TRP A 259 -1.06 17.10 -8.99
C TRP A 259 -0.39 15.88 -9.65
N LYS A 260 0.72 16.09 -10.32
CA LYS A 260 1.47 14.99 -10.92
C LYS A 260 2.03 14.10 -9.81
N GLY A 261 1.93 12.81 -10.01
CA GLY A 261 2.55 11.82 -9.13
C GLY A 261 4.04 11.72 -9.38
N SER A 262 4.69 10.87 -8.58
CA SER A 262 6.11 10.58 -8.66
C SER A 262 6.54 9.96 -10.00
N HIS A 263 7.62 9.22 -9.98
CA HIS A 263 8.33 8.61 -11.10
C HIS A 263 7.47 8.10 -12.27
N ALA A 264 6.29 7.53 -12.02
CA ALA A 264 5.37 7.06 -13.05
C ALA A 264 4.79 8.22 -13.91
N SER A 265 4.77 9.44 -13.37
CA SER A 265 4.26 10.64 -14.05
C SER A 265 5.37 11.63 -14.41
N GLY A 266 6.63 11.24 -14.24
CA GLY A 266 7.80 12.03 -14.63
C GLY A 266 8.12 13.20 -13.70
N VAL A 267 7.62 13.21 -12.46
CA VAL A 267 7.97 14.21 -11.45
C VAL A 267 8.94 13.58 -10.45
N ASP A 268 10.11 14.21 -10.30
CA ASP A 268 11.12 13.77 -9.33
C ASP A 268 10.90 14.52 -8.00
N PHE A 269 10.97 13.79 -6.88
CA PHE A 269 10.90 14.35 -5.54
C PHE A 269 11.94 15.46 -5.32
N ARG A 270 13.15 15.31 -5.87
CA ARG A 270 14.23 16.32 -5.81
C ARG A 270 13.87 17.65 -6.48
N THR A 271 13.01 17.61 -7.50
CA THR A 271 12.55 18.84 -8.16
C THR A 271 11.56 19.61 -7.31
N ILE A 272 10.75 18.91 -6.53
CA ILE A 272 9.73 19.52 -5.67
C ILE A 272 10.32 19.91 -4.29
N HIS A 273 11.19 19.07 -3.75
CA HIS A 273 11.78 19.19 -2.42
C HIS A 273 13.31 19.01 -2.46
N PRO A 274 14.05 19.92 -3.12
CA PRO A 274 15.51 19.83 -3.15
C PRO A 274 16.12 19.90 -1.75
N GLU A 275 15.50 20.64 -0.82
CA GLU A 275 15.92 20.80 0.56
C GLU A 275 15.82 19.51 1.41
N LEU A 276 14.99 18.56 0.98
CA LEU A 276 14.82 17.26 1.64
C LEU A 276 15.66 16.14 1.00
N CYS A 277 16.43 16.46 -0.04
CA CYS A 277 17.31 15.50 -0.70
C CYS A 277 18.74 15.69 -0.22
N ALA A 278 19.25 14.72 0.51
CA ALA A 278 20.65 14.72 0.90
C ALA A 278 21.51 14.08 -0.20
N GLU A 279 22.64 14.74 -0.50
CA GLU A 279 23.75 14.10 -1.20
C GLU A 279 24.46 13.11 -0.23
N HIS A 280 25.06 12.07 -0.76
CA HIS A 280 25.81 11.05 0.00
C HIS A 280 27.05 11.63 0.67
#